data_7278987ad0f083db8ddba799770440fc
#
_entry.id   7278987ad0f083db8ddba799770440fc
#
_cell.length_a   1.000
_cell.length_b   1.000
_cell.length_c   1.000
_cell.angle_alpha   90.00
_cell.angle_beta   90.00
_cell.angle_gamma   90.00
#
_symmetry.space_group_name_H-M   'P 1'
#
loop_
_entity.id
_entity.type
_entity.pdbx_description
1 polymer ?
#
loop_
_entity_poly.entity_id
_entity_poly.type
_entity_poly.pdbx_seq_one_letter_code
_entity_poly.pdbx_strand_id
1 'polypeptide(L)'
;MNIKNKDNLKITIITVCYNSEKTIKTTLGSVANQTFEKIEHLIIDGKSTDKTISIVKEYSHVKKIISEPDKGIYDAMNKGIKIASGDIIGFLNSDDLYINNEVISKVVSEFKKDPLLDACYADLIYVNHVTYHFH
;
A
#
# COMPACT_ATOMS: atom_id res chain seq x y z
N MET A 1 -6.68 19.20 -8.86
CA MET A 1 -6.24 17.97 -9.54
C MET A 1 -7.16 17.71 -10.74
N ASN A 2 -6.66 17.86 -11.96
CA ASN A 2 -7.40 17.54 -13.17
C ASN A 2 -7.31 16.02 -13.42
N ILE A 3 -8.26 15.27 -12.90
CA ILE A 3 -8.41 13.85 -13.23
C ILE A 3 -9.02 13.77 -14.63
N LYS A 4 -8.18 13.57 -15.63
CA LYS A 4 -8.59 13.60 -17.06
C LYS A 4 -9.48 12.43 -17.49
N ASN A 5 -9.55 11.35 -16.71
CA ASN A 5 -10.41 10.21 -17.03
C ASN A 5 -10.80 9.45 -15.75
N LYS A 6 -11.97 9.78 -15.20
CA LYS A 6 -12.50 9.15 -13.98
C LYS A 6 -12.73 7.64 -14.11
N ASP A 7 -12.91 7.15 -15.33
CA ASP A 7 -13.22 5.73 -15.56
C ASP A 7 -11.97 4.85 -15.54
N ASN A 8 -10.78 5.46 -15.52
CA ASN A 8 -9.51 4.75 -15.62
C ASN A 8 -8.52 5.12 -14.50
N LEU A 9 -9.01 5.35 -13.30
CA LEU A 9 -8.15 5.70 -12.17
C LEU A 9 -7.24 4.55 -11.77
N LYS A 10 -5.98 4.87 -11.52
CA LYS A 10 -4.95 3.99 -10.97
C LYS A 10 -4.55 4.45 -9.58
N ILE A 11 -4.43 3.53 -8.65
CA ILE A 11 -3.93 3.83 -7.31
C ILE A 11 -2.54 3.23 -7.11
N THR A 12 -1.64 4.03 -6.54
CA THR A 12 -0.35 3.54 -6.03
C THR A 12 -0.47 3.36 -4.53
N ILE A 13 -0.18 2.16 -4.05
CA ILE A 13 -0.04 1.87 -2.62
C ILE A 13 1.46 1.81 -2.30
N ILE A 14 1.89 2.63 -1.36
CA ILE A 14 3.26 2.69 -0.88
C ILE A 14 3.33 2.03 0.48
N THR A 15 4.09 0.96 0.59
CA THR A 15 4.41 0.30 1.85
C THR A 15 5.87 0.56 2.17
N VAL A 16 6.11 1.27 3.28
CA VAL A 16 7.45 1.47 3.82
C VAL A 16 7.74 0.37 4.83
N CYS A 17 8.96 -0.16 4.83
CA CYS A 17 9.34 -1.24 5.74
C CYS A 17 10.81 -1.15 6.16
N TYR A 18 11.08 -1.69 7.32
CA TYR A 18 12.41 -1.93 7.85
C TYR A 18 12.35 -3.06 8.87
N ASN A 19 13.05 -4.17 8.60
CA ASN A 19 13.04 -5.36 9.45
C ASN A 19 11.64 -5.79 9.90
N SER A 20 10.76 -5.99 8.91
CA SER A 20 9.33 -6.26 9.08
C SER A 20 8.94 -7.71 8.76
N GLU A 21 9.87 -8.66 8.85
CA GLU A 21 9.61 -10.06 8.46
C GLU A 21 8.43 -10.71 9.16
N LYS A 22 8.10 -10.25 10.38
CA LYS A 22 7.00 -10.82 11.17
C LYS A 22 5.61 -10.38 10.72
N THR A 23 5.50 -9.24 10.04
CA THR A 23 4.22 -8.59 9.75
C THR A 23 3.97 -8.37 8.25
N ILE A 24 5.01 -8.17 7.46
CA ILE A 24 4.88 -7.75 6.07
C ILE A 24 4.07 -8.71 5.19
N LYS A 25 4.12 -9.99 5.47
CA LYS A 25 3.35 -11.00 4.72
C LYS A 25 1.85 -10.71 4.75
N THR A 26 1.31 -10.37 5.91
CA THR A 26 -0.11 -10.02 6.09
C THR A 26 -0.46 -8.74 5.33
N THR A 27 0.40 -7.74 5.40
CA THR A 27 0.24 -6.49 4.64
C THR A 27 0.18 -6.75 3.13
N LEU A 28 1.15 -7.48 2.61
CA LEU A 28 1.23 -7.83 1.17
C LEU A 28 0.00 -8.61 0.71
N GLY A 29 -0.43 -9.60 1.49
CA GLY A 29 -1.62 -10.39 1.19
C GLY A 29 -2.88 -9.55 1.15
N SER A 30 -3.04 -8.58 2.05
CA SER A 30 -4.21 -7.70 2.08
C SER A 30 -4.32 -6.80 0.85
N VAL A 31 -3.20 -6.41 0.26
CA VAL A 31 -3.16 -5.67 -1.00
C VAL A 31 -3.41 -6.59 -2.19
N ALA A 32 -2.74 -7.75 -2.22
CA ALA A 32 -2.91 -8.75 -3.29
C ALA A 32 -4.36 -9.22 -3.47
N ASN A 33 -5.12 -9.27 -2.36
CA ASN A 33 -6.51 -9.75 -2.35
C ASN A 33 -7.54 -8.66 -2.67
N GLN A 34 -7.14 -7.42 -2.93
CA GLN A 34 -8.10 -6.37 -3.29
C GLN A 34 -8.76 -6.67 -4.63
N THR A 35 -10.06 -6.39 -4.71
CA THR A 35 -10.85 -6.58 -5.94
C THR A 35 -10.57 -5.52 -7.01
N PHE A 36 -10.08 -4.35 -6.61
CA PHE A 36 -9.68 -3.30 -7.55
C PHE A 36 -8.41 -3.71 -8.28
N GLU A 37 -8.42 -3.70 -9.62
CA GLU A 37 -7.35 -4.28 -10.43
C GLU A 37 -6.18 -3.33 -10.71
N LYS A 38 -6.42 -2.02 -10.80
CA LYS A 38 -5.42 -1.02 -11.20
C LYS A 38 -4.62 -0.51 -10.01
N ILE A 39 -3.95 -1.43 -9.32
CA ILE A 39 -3.09 -1.13 -8.18
C ILE A 39 -1.63 -1.26 -8.59
N GLU A 40 -0.85 -0.23 -8.29
CA GLU A 40 0.59 -0.27 -8.26
C GLU A 40 1.03 -0.38 -6.81
N HIS A 41 1.58 -1.52 -6.40
CA HIS A 41 2.13 -1.68 -5.05
C HIS A 41 3.64 -1.48 -5.09
N LEU A 42 4.13 -0.45 -4.40
CA LEU A 42 5.54 -0.10 -4.25
C LEU A 42 6.01 -0.43 -2.85
N ILE A 43 7.15 -1.09 -2.74
CA ILE A 43 7.80 -1.38 -1.47
C ILE A 43 9.06 -0.51 -1.36
N ILE A 44 9.10 0.30 -0.32
CA ILE A 44 10.25 1.14 0.02
C ILE A 44 10.85 0.61 1.32
N ASP A 45 11.97 -0.07 1.18
CA ASP A 45 12.66 -0.74 2.27
C ASP A 45 13.90 0.05 2.70
N GLY A 46 14.02 0.25 4.01
CA GLY A 46 15.14 0.96 4.64
C GLY A 46 16.42 0.11 4.77
N LYS A 47 16.68 -0.78 3.83
CA LYS A 47 17.78 -1.74 3.83
C LYS A 47 17.69 -2.76 4.96
N SER A 48 16.58 -3.48 5.01
CA SER A 48 16.36 -4.57 5.96
C SER A 48 17.47 -5.61 5.93
N THR A 49 17.80 -6.13 7.10
CA THR A 49 18.81 -7.18 7.30
C THR A 49 18.18 -8.54 7.61
N ASP A 50 16.87 -8.59 7.82
CA ASP A 50 16.11 -9.80 8.06
C ASP A 50 15.51 -10.37 6.75
N LYS A 51 14.49 -11.21 6.85
CA LYS A 51 13.83 -11.85 5.71
C LYS A 51 12.80 -10.96 4.98
N THR A 52 12.67 -9.68 5.33
CA THR A 52 11.64 -8.79 4.75
C THR A 52 11.65 -8.82 3.23
N ILE A 53 12.80 -8.59 2.60
CA ILE A 53 12.89 -8.52 1.13
C ILE A 53 12.66 -9.87 0.47
N SER A 54 13.14 -10.96 1.05
CA SER A 54 12.88 -12.30 0.51
C SER A 54 11.39 -12.64 0.51
N ILE A 55 10.67 -12.21 1.55
CA ILE A 55 9.20 -12.37 1.63
C ILE A 55 8.51 -11.53 0.55
N VAL A 56 8.90 -10.26 0.40
CA VAL A 56 8.32 -9.36 -0.61
C VAL A 56 8.44 -9.95 -2.02
N LYS A 57 9.58 -10.54 -2.33
CA LYS A 57 9.84 -11.14 -3.66
C LYS A 57 8.95 -12.33 -3.99
N GLU A 58 8.30 -12.93 -3.03
CA GLU A 58 7.32 -14.00 -3.25
C GLU A 58 5.98 -13.50 -3.81
N TYR A 59 5.73 -12.18 -3.75
CA TYR A 59 4.47 -11.56 -4.16
C TYR A 59 4.58 -10.92 -5.54
N SER A 60 4.04 -11.59 -6.54
CA SER A 60 4.13 -11.17 -7.96
C SER A 60 3.38 -9.86 -8.26
N HIS A 61 2.41 -9.46 -7.42
CA HIS A 61 1.68 -8.20 -7.60
C HIS A 61 2.52 -6.95 -7.28
N VAL A 62 3.61 -7.09 -6.52
CA VAL A 62 4.52 -5.98 -6.21
C VAL A 62 5.22 -5.51 -7.48
N LYS A 63 5.07 -4.23 -7.84
CA LYS A 63 5.58 -3.68 -9.08
C LYS A 63 7.04 -3.24 -8.99
N LYS A 64 7.45 -2.71 -7.84
CA LYS A 64 8.80 -2.22 -7.65
C LYS A 64 9.20 -2.29 -6.18
N ILE A 65 10.46 -2.66 -5.96
CA ILE A 65 11.11 -2.67 -4.64
C ILE A 65 12.31 -1.74 -4.70
N ILE A 66 12.36 -0.77 -3.79
CA ILE A 66 13.56 0.02 -3.54
C ILE A 66 14.04 -0.34 -2.14
N SER A 67 15.26 -0.86 -2.05
CA SER A 67 15.89 -1.22 -0.78
C SER A 67 17.21 -0.46 -0.65
N GLU A 68 17.21 0.54 0.19
CA GLU A 68 18.35 1.41 0.46
C GLU A 68 18.20 2.09 1.82
N PRO A 69 19.27 2.55 2.45
CA PRO A 69 19.16 3.31 3.69
C PRO A 69 18.28 4.54 3.53
N ASP A 70 17.48 4.84 4.54
CA ASP A 70 16.66 6.04 4.60
C ASP A 70 16.90 6.80 5.92
N LYS A 71 16.35 8.00 5.99
CA LYS A 71 16.40 8.88 7.18
C LYS A 71 15.13 8.76 8.01
N GLY A 72 14.42 7.64 7.94
CA GLY A 72 13.19 7.37 8.64
C GLY A 72 11.99 7.26 7.71
N ILE A 73 10.80 7.04 8.32
CA ILE A 73 9.57 6.72 7.60
C ILE A 73 9.17 7.80 6.57
N TYR A 74 9.34 9.06 6.89
CA TYR A 74 8.95 10.15 5.97
C TYR A 74 9.86 10.24 4.76
N ASP A 75 11.15 9.98 4.93
CA ASP A 75 12.09 9.89 3.81
C ASP A 75 11.73 8.73 2.88
N ALA A 76 11.40 7.59 3.44
CA ALA A 76 10.95 6.42 2.69
C ALA A 76 9.62 6.71 1.94
N MET A 77 8.66 7.35 2.60
CA MET A 77 7.40 7.78 1.96
C MET A 77 7.65 8.71 0.77
N ASN A 78 8.54 9.69 0.93
CA ASN A 78 8.91 10.63 -0.14
C ASN A 78 9.56 9.93 -1.32
N LYS A 79 10.38 8.93 -1.10
CA LYS A 79 10.93 8.09 -2.17
C LYS A 79 9.82 7.40 -2.97
N GLY A 80 8.85 6.84 -2.27
CA GLY A 80 7.69 6.21 -2.92
C GLY A 80 6.86 7.20 -3.75
N ILE A 81 6.57 8.38 -3.20
CA ILE A 81 5.82 9.43 -3.91
C ILE A 81 6.50 9.82 -5.22
N LYS A 82 7.83 9.97 -5.22
CA LYS A 82 8.60 10.37 -6.41
C LYS A 82 8.49 9.38 -7.57
N ILE A 83 8.27 8.11 -7.28
CA ILE A 83 8.21 7.06 -8.31
C ILE A 83 6.80 6.55 -8.56
N ALA A 84 5.82 6.96 -7.77
CA ALA A 84 4.43 6.58 -7.93
C ALA A 84 3.89 7.05 -9.29
N SER A 85 3.18 6.19 -9.98
CA SER A 85 2.55 6.49 -11.27
C SER A 85 1.02 6.54 -11.21
N GLY A 86 0.42 6.24 -10.06
CA GLY A 86 -1.03 6.29 -9.87
C GLY A 86 -1.59 7.71 -9.82
N ASP A 87 -2.86 7.83 -10.12
CA ASP A 87 -3.63 9.08 -9.97
C ASP A 87 -3.93 9.37 -8.50
N ILE A 88 -4.01 8.31 -7.70
CA ILE A 88 -4.25 8.34 -6.26
C ILE A 88 -3.05 7.67 -5.57
N ILE A 89 -2.58 8.24 -4.48
CA ILE A 89 -1.52 7.67 -3.67
C ILE A 89 -2.09 7.29 -2.30
N GLY A 90 -1.90 6.03 -1.92
CA GLY A 90 -2.22 5.52 -0.59
C GLY A 90 -0.98 5.01 0.12
N PHE A 91 -0.98 5.12 1.44
CA PHE A 91 0.07 4.57 2.30
C PHE A 91 -0.49 3.42 3.13
N LEU A 92 0.24 2.32 3.18
CA LEU A 92 -0.06 1.18 4.04
C LEU A 92 1.25 0.70 4.66
N ASN A 93 1.40 0.88 5.96
CA ASN A 93 2.62 0.49 6.66
C ASN A 93 2.78 -1.03 6.71
N SER A 94 4.00 -1.51 6.93
CA SER A 94 4.35 -2.93 6.87
C SER A 94 3.79 -3.80 8.01
N ASP A 95 3.14 -3.20 8.99
CA ASP A 95 2.42 -3.84 10.09
C ASP A 95 0.90 -3.62 10.03
N ASP A 96 0.42 -2.91 9.03
CA ASP A 96 -1.00 -2.65 8.79
C ASP A 96 -1.54 -3.55 7.68
N LEU A 97 -2.86 -3.68 7.63
CA LEU A 97 -3.56 -4.43 6.59
C LEU A 97 -4.93 -3.84 6.29
N TYR A 98 -5.41 -4.06 5.09
CA TYR A 98 -6.80 -3.75 4.73
C TYR A 98 -7.75 -4.79 5.33
N ILE A 99 -8.85 -4.31 5.93
CA ILE A 99 -9.80 -5.15 6.67
C ILE A 99 -10.54 -6.17 5.79
N ASN A 100 -10.72 -5.84 4.50
CA ASN A 100 -11.37 -6.71 3.53
C ASN A 100 -10.86 -6.43 2.11
N ASN A 101 -11.41 -7.12 1.12
CA ASN A 101 -10.96 -7.02 -0.28
C ASN A 101 -11.58 -5.85 -1.07
N GLU A 102 -12.43 -5.04 -0.46
CA GLU A 102 -13.16 -3.94 -1.13
C GLU A 102 -12.69 -2.55 -0.71
N VAL A 103 -11.69 -2.44 0.16
CA VAL A 103 -11.25 -1.15 0.71
C VAL A 103 -10.82 -0.20 -0.39
N ILE A 104 -9.94 -0.65 -1.28
CA ILE A 104 -9.40 0.20 -2.36
C ILE A 104 -10.50 0.56 -3.36
N SER A 105 -11.39 -0.36 -3.72
CA SER A 105 -12.50 -0.04 -4.63
C SER A 105 -13.43 1.02 -4.04
N LYS A 106 -13.68 1.00 -2.73
CA LYS A 106 -14.45 2.03 -2.04
C LYS A 106 -13.74 3.39 -2.04
N VAL A 107 -12.44 3.41 -1.77
CA VAL A 107 -11.63 4.64 -1.82
C VAL A 107 -11.67 5.25 -3.22
N VAL A 108 -11.42 4.47 -4.24
CA VAL A 108 -11.46 4.94 -5.63
C VAL A 108 -12.86 5.44 -6.00
N SER A 109 -13.91 4.77 -5.53
CA SER A 109 -15.29 5.19 -5.73
C SER A 109 -15.57 6.59 -5.16
N GLU A 110 -15.02 6.92 -3.97
CA GLU A 110 -15.16 8.25 -3.39
C GLU A 110 -14.51 9.34 -4.26
N PHE A 111 -13.31 9.08 -4.78
CA PHE A 111 -12.66 10.01 -5.72
C PHE A 111 -13.42 10.17 -7.04
N LYS A 112 -14.09 9.13 -7.51
CA LYS A 112 -14.93 9.21 -8.71
C LYS A 112 -16.19 10.04 -8.49
N LYS A 113 -16.80 9.97 -7.31
CA LYS A 113 -18.03 10.69 -6.97
C LYS A 113 -17.83 12.19 -6.81
N ASP A 114 -16.69 12.59 -6.25
CA ASP A 114 -16.39 13.99 -5.95
C ASP A 114 -15.09 14.41 -6.64
N PRO A 115 -15.18 15.16 -7.76
CA PRO A 115 -14.00 15.62 -8.49
C PRO A 115 -13.17 16.67 -7.74
N LEU A 116 -13.68 17.22 -6.64
CA LEU A 116 -12.99 18.19 -5.80
C LEU A 116 -12.32 17.54 -4.59
N LEU A 117 -12.47 16.22 -4.43
CA LEU A 117 -11.85 15.49 -3.32
C LEU A 117 -10.33 15.40 -3.53
N ASP A 118 -9.57 15.94 -2.61
CA ASP A 118 -8.09 15.88 -2.62
C ASP A 118 -7.54 14.75 -1.78
N ALA A 119 -8.24 14.35 -0.71
CA ALA A 119 -7.81 13.29 0.18
C ALA A 119 -9.00 12.60 0.84
N CYS A 120 -8.83 11.35 1.21
CA CYS A 120 -9.74 10.64 2.10
C CYS A 120 -8.94 9.82 3.13
N TYR A 121 -9.59 9.48 4.24
CA TYR A 121 -9.03 8.62 5.27
C TYR A 121 -10.11 7.68 5.79
N ALA A 122 -9.69 6.61 6.43
CA ALA A 122 -10.59 5.63 7.02
C ALA A 122 -10.26 5.44 8.51
N ASP A 123 -11.22 4.88 9.23
CA ASP A 123 -11.04 4.54 10.63
C ASP A 123 -10.01 3.41 10.80
N LEU A 124 -9.30 3.46 11.92
CA LEU A 124 -8.36 2.42 12.34
C LEU A 124 -9.03 1.49 13.35
N ILE A 125 -8.80 0.20 13.18
CA ILE A 125 -9.16 -0.83 14.15
C ILE A 125 -7.87 -1.45 14.66
N TYR A 126 -7.63 -1.35 15.96
CA TYR A 126 -6.51 -2.04 16.60
C TYR A 126 -6.88 -3.50 16.83
N VAL A 127 -5.99 -4.39 16.47
CA VAL A 127 -6.24 -5.82 16.53
C VAL A 127 -5.06 -6.57 17.13
N ASN A 128 -5.34 -7.59 17.92
CA ASN A 128 -4.31 -8.45 18.49
C ASN A 128 -3.86 -9.52 17.48
N HIS A 129 -2.58 -9.79 17.40
CA HIS A 129 -1.98 -10.73 16.44
C HIS A 129 -2.47 -12.16 16.52
N VAL A 130 -3.31 -12.52 17.48
CA VAL A 130 -3.64 -13.92 17.84
C VAL A 130 -4.84 -14.50 17.09
N THR A 131 -5.60 -13.70 16.34
CA THR A 131 -6.92 -14.14 15.83
C THR A 131 -7.25 -13.77 14.38
N TYR A 132 -6.28 -13.73 13.48
CA TYR A 132 -6.64 -13.57 12.07
C TYR A 132 -6.75 -14.90 11.35
N HIS A 133 -7.98 -15.39 11.24
CA HIS A 133 -8.36 -16.30 10.19
C HIS A 133 -9.17 -15.50 9.17
N PHE A 134 -8.54 -15.19 8.03
CA PHE A 134 -9.29 -14.75 6.86
C PHE A 134 -10.02 -15.97 6.28
N HIS A 135 -11.32 -15.89 6.30
CA HIS A 135 -12.17 -16.81 5.54
C HIS A 135 -12.41 -16.24 4.15
#